data_36a604c29bf5271c6ffd950774da1bca
#
_entry.id   36a604c29bf5271c6ffd950774da1bca
#
_cell.length_a   1.000
_cell.length_b   1.000
_cell.length_c   1.000
_cell.angle_alpha   90.00
_cell.angle_beta   90.00
_cell.angle_gamma   90.00
#
_symmetry.space_group_name_H-M   'P 1'
#
loop_
_entity.id
_entity.type
_entity.pdbx_description
1 polymer ?
#
loop_
_entity_poly.entity_id
_entity_poly.type
_entity_poly.pdbx_seq_one_letter_code
_entity_poly.pdbx_strand_id
1 'polypeptide(L)'
;MSANKLRSLLLLSALGLGIGQSYAATTLNVWIRASNDSKNIYKQEAEKFEEKTGIKIEYFNATTDFEQRLARATAGNALPDLIFNDAASLGQFIQLGIAEEIDPKAINGGDQLYQTAWNSTRYIDGKYYGVPTSAQTFALFVRKDWREKLGLPLPKSWDDIQTLAKAFTTQDPDGNGKNDTYGFIVPASTTRGYASWFMSSFIWQAGGDFVSDHNGKFSASLNTPEVAQAMTFMRTMMCEKVTQPGAINATTADVIPSFRSGQSGMFFSGPYHIALFDKDPGKDNFEVVPVVGPKGEATLAEGTTVFMMKSSKQKEAARQFVEFMISPEGQEIGMGKGSKHIPVVRLPVNKNVDVKAVYQDARWETFAKLYNEQGRYVPQIPNWTPVRQVAADGFNRIFADCNSDISAELKTIDGKVNAELEKQNVLAK
;
A
#
# COMPACT_ATOMS: atom_id res chain seq x y z
N MET A 1 38.75 -19.57 -93.33
CA MET A 1 39.39 -20.69 -92.60
C MET A 1 39.50 -20.25 -91.12
N SER A 2 39.08 -21.13 -90.23
CA SER A 2 39.27 -21.21 -88.81
C SER A 2 38.54 -20.13 -87.94
N ALA A 3 37.45 -20.62 -87.34
CA ALA A 3 36.70 -19.98 -86.28
C ALA A 3 37.33 -20.30 -84.89
N ASN A 4 37.42 -19.32 -84.00
CA ASN A 4 37.68 -19.59 -82.62
C ASN A 4 36.53 -18.99 -81.77
N LYS A 5 35.78 -19.89 -81.09
CA LYS A 5 34.71 -19.57 -80.16
C LYS A 5 35.30 -19.20 -78.82
N LEU A 6 35.06 -18.02 -78.37
CA LEU A 6 35.28 -17.63 -76.97
C LEU A 6 33.99 -17.86 -76.18
N ARG A 7 34.07 -18.77 -75.22
CA ARG A 7 32.99 -18.99 -74.19
C ARG A 7 33.24 -18.03 -73.03
N SER A 8 32.37 -17.08 -72.87
CA SER A 8 32.31 -16.23 -71.67
C SER A 8 31.52 -16.94 -70.59
N LEU A 9 32.18 -17.30 -69.49
CA LEU A 9 31.52 -17.72 -68.23
C LEU A 9 30.94 -16.49 -67.51
N LEU A 10 29.63 -16.42 -67.43
CA LEU A 10 28.91 -15.49 -66.53
C LEU A 10 28.85 -16.13 -65.14
N LEU A 11 29.65 -15.60 -64.21
CA LEU A 11 29.47 -15.86 -62.77
C LEU A 11 28.29 -15.00 -62.26
N LEU A 12 27.14 -15.62 -61.99
CA LEU A 12 26.07 -15.02 -61.19
C LEU A 12 26.49 -15.06 -59.72
N SER A 13 26.92 -13.93 -59.18
CA SER A 13 27.02 -13.73 -57.74
C SER A 13 25.62 -13.47 -57.20
N ALA A 14 24.98 -14.47 -56.58
CA ALA A 14 23.76 -14.28 -55.82
C ALA A 14 24.12 -13.54 -54.54
N LEU A 15 23.93 -12.22 -54.52
CA LEU A 15 23.82 -11.44 -53.26
C LEU A 15 22.53 -11.86 -52.58
N GLY A 16 22.65 -12.73 -51.59
CA GLY A 16 21.58 -12.98 -50.62
C GLY A 16 21.32 -11.72 -49.80
N LEU A 17 20.34 -10.94 -50.20
CA LEU A 17 19.73 -9.92 -49.34
C LEU A 17 19.03 -10.67 -48.21
N GLY A 18 19.75 -10.86 -47.10
CA GLY A 18 19.14 -11.20 -45.82
C GLY A 18 18.20 -10.05 -45.44
N ILE A 19 16.91 -10.22 -45.70
CA ILE A 19 15.87 -9.36 -45.11
C ILE A 19 15.90 -9.66 -43.62
N GLY A 20 16.73 -8.93 -42.88
CA GLY A 20 16.61 -8.85 -41.43
C GLY A 20 15.21 -8.33 -41.16
N GLN A 21 14.30 -9.20 -40.78
CA GLN A 21 13.04 -8.78 -40.16
C GLN A 21 13.44 -7.98 -38.93
N SER A 22 13.39 -6.67 -39.05
CA SER A 22 13.38 -5.76 -37.92
C SER A 22 12.07 -6.05 -37.17
N TYR A 23 12.09 -6.97 -36.22
CA TYR A 23 11.02 -7.05 -35.24
C TYR A 23 11.00 -5.70 -34.54
N ALA A 24 9.93 -4.92 -34.72
CA ALA A 24 9.70 -3.73 -33.90
C ALA A 24 9.81 -4.18 -32.45
N ALA A 25 10.67 -3.50 -31.68
CA ALA A 25 10.87 -3.84 -30.27
C ALA A 25 9.51 -3.78 -29.55
N THR A 26 9.14 -4.87 -28.89
CA THR A 26 7.90 -4.91 -28.13
C THR A 26 7.94 -3.85 -27.05
N THR A 27 6.90 -3.01 -26.97
CA THR A 27 6.77 -1.96 -25.96
C THR A 27 5.52 -2.23 -25.13
N LEU A 28 5.68 -2.25 -23.81
CA LEU A 28 4.58 -2.32 -22.85
C LEU A 28 4.22 -0.92 -22.37
N ASN A 29 2.93 -0.58 -22.42
CA ASN A 29 2.38 0.62 -21.81
C ASN A 29 1.94 0.30 -20.38
N VAL A 30 2.50 0.99 -19.41
CA VAL A 30 2.31 0.70 -17.99
C VAL A 30 1.88 1.95 -17.23
N TRP A 31 0.75 1.88 -16.55
CA TRP A 31 0.34 2.94 -15.64
C TRP A 31 0.86 2.68 -14.23
N ILE A 32 1.44 3.73 -13.64
CA ILE A 32 1.93 3.72 -12.25
C ILE A 32 1.34 4.90 -11.47
N ARG A 33 1.43 4.80 -10.13
CA ARG A 33 1.15 5.89 -9.21
C ARG A 33 2.40 6.10 -8.36
N ALA A 34 3.27 6.99 -8.78
CA ALA A 34 4.58 7.19 -8.19
C ALA A 34 4.83 8.65 -7.80
N SER A 35 5.51 8.88 -6.70
CA SER A 35 6.10 10.18 -6.39
C SER A 35 7.20 10.53 -7.40
N ASN A 36 7.59 11.78 -7.47
CA ASN A 36 8.66 12.19 -8.38
C ASN A 36 9.99 11.48 -8.09
N ASP A 37 10.28 11.20 -6.83
CA ASP A 37 11.51 10.51 -6.44
C ASP A 37 11.46 9.01 -6.76
N SER A 38 10.35 8.34 -6.47
CA SER A 38 10.18 6.90 -6.73
C SER A 38 10.10 6.54 -8.22
N LYS A 39 9.81 7.50 -9.12
CA LYS A 39 9.92 7.27 -10.57
C LYS A 39 11.29 6.79 -11.02
N ASN A 40 12.35 7.19 -10.32
CA ASN A 40 13.70 6.77 -10.64
C ASN A 40 13.92 5.26 -10.41
N ILE A 41 13.27 4.69 -9.40
CA ILE A 41 13.32 3.24 -9.14
C ILE A 41 12.56 2.50 -10.25
N TYR A 42 11.35 2.91 -10.61
CA TYR A 42 10.62 2.32 -11.74
C TYR A 42 11.44 2.36 -13.04
N LYS A 43 12.17 3.47 -13.26
CA LYS A 43 13.05 3.58 -14.43
C LYS A 43 14.19 2.55 -14.37
N GLN A 44 14.83 2.34 -13.22
CA GLN A 44 15.88 1.34 -13.05
C GLN A 44 15.36 -0.08 -13.30
N GLU A 45 14.16 -0.41 -12.81
CA GLU A 45 13.50 -1.70 -13.07
C GLU A 45 13.24 -1.89 -14.57
N ALA A 46 12.72 -0.87 -15.26
CA ALA A 46 12.47 -0.91 -16.70
C ALA A 46 13.73 -1.07 -17.51
N GLU A 47 14.78 -0.31 -17.22
CA GLU A 47 16.08 -0.38 -17.90
C GLU A 47 16.71 -1.78 -17.72
N LYS A 48 16.62 -2.34 -16.50
CA LYS A 48 17.16 -3.68 -16.24
C LYS A 48 16.37 -4.77 -16.96
N PHE A 49 15.06 -4.64 -17.04
CA PHE A 49 14.22 -5.58 -17.77
C PHE A 49 14.46 -5.49 -19.30
N GLU A 50 14.57 -4.28 -19.85
CA GLU A 50 14.86 -4.04 -21.25
C GLU A 50 16.25 -4.62 -21.63
N GLU A 51 17.26 -4.43 -20.78
CA GLU A 51 18.60 -5.02 -20.95
C GLU A 51 18.53 -6.56 -21.10
N LYS A 52 17.67 -7.22 -20.33
CA LYS A 52 17.55 -8.68 -20.29
C LYS A 52 16.71 -9.26 -21.43
N THR A 53 15.70 -8.53 -21.88
CA THR A 53 14.64 -9.09 -22.74
C THR A 53 14.50 -8.41 -24.09
N GLY A 54 15.02 -7.18 -24.23
CA GLY A 54 14.75 -6.31 -25.38
C GLY A 54 13.35 -5.72 -25.40
N ILE A 55 12.52 -5.95 -24.36
CA ILE A 55 11.17 -5.40 -24.24
C ILE A 55 11.24 -4.06 -23.53
N LYS A 56 10.74 -3.02 -24.19
CA LYS A 56 10.70 -1.66 -23.65
C LYS A 56 9.50 -1.44 -22.74
N ILE A 57 9.68 -0.72 -21.63
CA ILE A 57 8.60 -0.30 -20.73
C ILE A 57 8.39 1.20 -20.87
N GLU A 58 7.16 1.61 -21.22
CA GLU A 58 6.74 3.01 -21.22
C GLU A 58 5.80 3.28 -20.07
N TYR A 59 6.27 4.02 -19.08
CA TYR A 59 5.49 4.39 -17.91
C TYR A 59 4.68 5.66 -18.14
N PHE A 60 3.40 5.58 -17.80
CA PHE A 60 2.55 6.75 -17.59
C PHE A 60 2.22 6.89 -16.10
N ASN A 61 2.58 8.02 -15.50
CA ASN A 61 2.28 8.27 -14.09
C ASN A 61 0.90 8.92 -13.92
N ALA A 62 -0.04 8.15 -13.40
CA ALA A 62 -1.44 8.52 -13.18
C ALA A 62 -1.70 8.89 -11.70
N THR A 63 -0.92 9.77 -11.10
CA THR A 63 -1.08 10.16 -9.68
C THR A 63 -2.31 11.02 -9.42
N THR A 64 -2.65 11.88 -10.37
CA THR A 64 -3.85 12.72 -10.32
C THR A 64 -4.90 12.19 -11.27
N ASP A 65 -6.16 12.36 -10.94
CA ASP A 65 -7.31 11.99 -11.79
C ASP A 65 -7.35 10.51 -12.21
N PHE A 66 -6.71 9.63 -11.43
CA PHE A 66 -6.59 8.21 -11.78
C PHE A 66 -7.96 7.59 -12.12
N GLU A 67 -8.96 7.78 -11.25
CA GLU A 67 -10.30 7.20 -11.42
C GLU A 67 -10.98 7.71 -12.69
N GLN A 68 -10.86 9.00 -12.98
CA GLN A 68 -11.43 9.60 -14.19
C GLN A 68 -10.73 9.09 -15.47
N ARG A 69 -9.41 8.92 -15.41
CA ARG A 69 -8.62 8.37 -16.52
C ARG A 69 -8.96 6.92 -16.76
N LEU A 70 -9.05 6.13 -15.68
CA LEU A 70 -9.46 4.73 -15.75
C LEU A 70 -10.84 4.59 -16.41
N ALA A 71 -11.82 5.37 -15.97
CA ALA A 71 -13.17 5.36 -16.53
C ALA A 71 -13.17 5.70 -18.03
N ARG A 72 -12.44 6.75 -18.43
CA ARG A 72 -12.33 7.14 -19.87
C ARG A 72 -11.62 6.08 -20.70
N ALA A 73 -10.52 5.52 -20.20
CA ALA A 73 -9.76 4.48 -20.90
C ALA A 73 -10.57 3.18 -21.04
N THR A 74 -11.34 2.82 -20.00
CA THR A 74 -12.26 1.66 -20.06
C THR A 74 -13.34 1.88 -21.10
N ALA A 75 -14.00 3.04 -21.11
CA ALA A 75 -15.05 3.36 -22.08
C ALA A 75 -14.52 3.47 -23.52
N GLY A 76 -13.30 3.98 -23.68
CA GLY A 76 -12.65 4.16 -24.98
C GLY A 76 -11.87 2.92 -25.47
N ASN A 77 -11.87 1.82 -24.73
CA ASN A 77 -11.06 0.62 -25.00
C ASN A 77 -9.57 0.95 -25.24
N ALA A 78 -9.03 1.88 -24.43
CA ALA A 78 -7.66 2.42 -24.52
C ALA A 78 -6.89 2.20 -23.23
N LEU A 79 -7.13 1.05 -22.56
CA LEU A 79 -6.38 0.65 -21.36
C LEU A 79 -4.92 0.33 -21.71
N PRO A 80 -3.96 0.55 -20.80
CA PRO A 80 -2.58 0.10 -20.97
C PRO A 80 -2.48 -1.43 -20.92
N ASP A 81 -1.27 -1.96 -21.00
CA ASP A 81 -1.04 -3.41 -20.81
C ASP A 81 -1.08 -3.81 -19.34
N LEU A 82 -0.52 -2.95 -18.49
CA LEU A 82 -0.41 -3.15 -17.05
C LEU A 82 -0.81 -1.90 -16.26
N ILE A 83 -1.43 -2.11 -15.11
CA ILE A 83 -1.71 -1.03 -14.14
C ILE A 83 -1.18 -1.45 -12.76
N PHE A 84 -0.29 -0.63 -12.18
CA PHE A 84 0.11 -0.72 -10.79
C PHE A 84 -0.81 0.14 -9.94
N ASN A 85 -1.49 -0.47 -8.97
CA ASN A 85 -2.36 0.24 -8.05
C ASN A 85 -2.38 -0.45 -6.68
N ASP A 86 -3.02 0.21 -5.71
CA ASP A 86 -3.19 -0.35 -4.37
C ASP A 86 -4.02 -1.64 -4.44
N ALA A 87 -3.69 -2.63 -3.61
CA ALA A 87 -4.42 -3.89 -3.52
C ALA A 87 -5.93 -3.70 -3.24
N ALA A 88 -6.31 -2.63 -2.55
CA ALA A 88 -7.71 -2.27 -2.29
C ALA A 88 -8.53 -1.96 -3.56
N SER A 89 -7.88 -1.75 -4.71
CA SER A 89 -8.55 -1.52 -6.00
C SER A 89 -9.02 -2.81 -6.69
N LEU A 90 -8.70 -3.98 -6.16
CA LEU A 90 -9.00 -5.29 -6.73
C LEU A 90 -10.47 -5.41 -7.15
N GLY A 91 -11.39 -5.16 -6.23
CA GLY A 91 -12.82 -5.29 -6.49
C GLY A 91 -13.32 -4.36 -7.61
N GLN A 92 -12.83 -3.12 -7.65
CA GLN A 92 -13.16 -2.16 -8.71
C GLN A 92 -12.75 -2.67 -10.10
N PHE A 93 -11.53 -3.20 -10.23
CA PHE A 93 -11.02 -3.68 -11.52
C PHE A 93 -11.77 -4.94 -12.01
N ILE A 94 -12.20 -5.78 -11.07
CA ILE A 94 -13.04 -6.95 -11.36
C ILE A 94 -14.45 -6.51 -11.81
N GLN A 95 -15.06 -5.57 -11.09
CA GLN A 95 -16.39 -5.03 -11.46
C GLN A 95 -16.39 -4.36 -12.83
N LEU A 96 -15.33 -3.64 -13.18
CA LEU A 96 -15.16 -3.06 -14.51
C LEU A 96 -14.87 -4.11 -15.59
N GLY A 97 -14.62 -5.36 -15.19
CA GLY A 97 -14.31 -6.46 -16.10
C GLY A 97 -12.96 -6.35 -16.83
N ILE A 98 -12.07 -5.50 -16.33
CA ILE A 98 -10.80 -5.14 -17.01
C ILE A 98 -9.59 -5.96 -16.56
N ALA A 99 -9.57 -6.46 -15.31
CA ALA A 99 -8.48 -7.28 -14.80
C ALA A 99 -8.53 -8.71 -15.33
N GLU A 100 -7.39 -9.27 -15.72
CA GLU A 100 -7.24 -10.67 -16.09
C GLU A 100 -7.22 -11.57 -14.85
N GLU A 101 -7.83 -12.75 -14.96
CA GLU A 101 -7.69 -13.80 -13.95
C GLU A 101 -6.26 -14.36 -14.00
N ILE A 102 -5.64 -14.53 -12.84
CA ILE A 102 -4.26 -15.01 -12.69
C ILE A 102 -4.28 -16.38 -12.00
N ASP A 103 -3.59 -17.35 -12.58
CA ASP A 103 -3.22 -18.55 -11.85
C ASP A 103 -1.83 -18.33 -11.20
N PRO A 104 -1.71 -18.27 -9.87
CA PRO A 104 -0.42 -18.08 -9.20
C PRO A 104 0.63 -19.13 -9.58
N LYS A 105 0.20 -20.34 -9.97
CA LYS A 105 1.09 -21.43 -10.38
C LYS A 105 1.62 -21.26 -11.81
N ALA A 106 0.92 -20.50 -12.64
CA ALA A 106 1.34 -20.19 -14.01
C ALA A 106 2.31 -19.00 -14.09
N ILE A 107 2.50 -18.26 -12.99
CA ILE A 107 3.46 -17.16 -12.89
C ILE A 107 4.80 -17.72 -12.43
N ASN A 108 5.84 -17.57 -13.23
CA ASN A 108 7.19 -18.00 -12.87
C ASN A 108 7.67 -17.24 -11.61
N GLY A 109 8.06 -17.98 -10.56
CA GLY A 109 8.40 -17.42 -9.25
C GLY A 109 7.18 -17.10 -8.37
N GLY A 110 5.95 -17.40 -8.82
CA GLY A 110 4.73 -17.18 -8.01
C GLY A 110 4.69 -17.99 -6.72
N ASP A 111 5.29 -19.18 -6.71
CA ASP A 111 5.45 -20.05 -5.53
C ASP A 111 6.45 -19.51 -4.50
N GLN A 112 7.32 -18.58 -4.91
CA GLN A 112 8.27 -17.90 -4.05
C GLN A 112 7.64 -16.74 -3.26
N LEU A 113 6.42 -16.33 -3.59
CA LEU A 113 5.75 -15.24 -2.88
C LEU A 113 5.16 -15.71 -1.54
N TYR A 114 5.08 -14.78 -0.59
CA TYR A 114 4.33 -15.01 0.65
C TYR A 114 2.85 -15.22 0.35
N GLN A 115 2.23 -16.17 1.05
CA GLN A 115 0.78 -16.40 0.93
C GLN A 115 -0.02 -15.18 1.36
N THR A 116 0.47 -14.43 2.37
CA THR A 116 -0.13 -13.15 2.80
C THR A 116 -0.19 -12.16 1.64
N ALA A 117 0.86 -12.07 0.82
CA ALA A 117 0.87 -11.22 -0.36
C ALA A 117 -0.16 -11.69 -1.41
N TRP A 118 -0.23 -12.98 -1.72
CA TRP A 118 -1.24 -13.51 -2.63
C TRP A 118 -2.67 -13.28 -2.15
N ASN A 119 -2.92 -13.33 -0.84
CA ASN A 119 -4.24 -13.08 -0.26
C ASN A 119 -4.76 -11.68 -0.61
N SER A 120 -3.87 -10.69 -0.85
CA SER A 120 -4.26 -9.34 -1.27
C SER A 120 -4.91 -9.27 -2.65
N THR A 121 -4.69 -10.28 -3.49
CA THR A 121 -5.18 -10.34 -4.87
C THR A 121 -6.24 -11.42 -5.08
N ARG A 122 -6.64 -12.10 -3.99
CA ARG A 122 -7.69 -13.10 -4.00
C ARG A 122 -9.05 -12.44 -3.80
N TYR A 123 -9.97 -12.67 -4.74
CA TYR A 123 -11.33 -12.14 -4.68
C TYR A 123 -12.30 -13.11 -4.00
N ILE A 124 -13.56 -12.68 -3.79
CA ILE A 124 -14.61 -13.46 -3.11
C ILE A 124 -14.99 -14.75 -3.85
N ASP A 125 -14.74 -14.84 -5.14
CA ASP A 125 -14.93 -16.04 -5.97
C ASP A 125 -13.79 -17.08 -5.79
N GLY A 126 -12.82 -16.78 -4.94
CA GLY A 126 -11.66 -17.62 -4.65
C GLY A 126 -10.53 -17.53 -5.66
N LYS A 127 -10.69 -16.75 -6.74
CA LYS A 127 -9.71 -16.56 -7.80
C LYS A 127 -8.81 -15.35 -7.54
N TYR A 128 -7.72 -15.27 -8.29
CA TYR A 128 -6.76 -14.17 -8.20
C TYR A 128 -6.83 -13.30 -9.45
N TYR A 129 -6.71 -11.98 -9.30
CA TYR A 129 -6.85 -11.01 -10.39
C TYR A 129 -5.76 -9.97 -10.43
N GLY A 130 -4.61 -10.31 -9.95
CA GLY A 130 -3.43 -9.46 -9.98
C GLY A 130 -2.25 -10.18 -9.34
N VAL A 131 -1.06 -9.62 -9.50
CA VAL A 131 0.15 -10.14 -8.88
C VAL A 131 0.67 -9.11 -7.88
N PRO A 132 0.85 -9.46 -6.59
CA PRO A 132 1.40 -8.52 -5.62
C PRO A 132 2.88 -8.26 -5.95
N THR A 133 3.29 -6.99 -5.93
CA THR A 133 4.68 -6.59 -6.22
C THR A 133 5.36 -5.87 -5.07
N SER A 134 4.60 -5.36 -4.12
CA SER A 134 5.13 -4.70 -2.92
C SER A 134 4.16 -4.90 -1.78
N ALA A 135 4.67 -5.08 -0.58
CA ALA A 135 3.90 -5.12 0.65
C ALA A 135 4.23 -3.92 1.55
N GLN A 136 3.33 -3.61 2.46
CA GLN A 136 3.58 -2.69 3.57
C GLN A 136 2.63 -2.96 4.72
N THR A 137 3.00 -2.52 5.90
CA THR A 137 2.18 -2.55 7.09
C THR A 137 2.48 -1.35 7.98
N PHE A 138 1.84 -1.25 9.14
CA PHE A 138 1.97 -0.11 10.02
C PHE A 138 2.53 -0.51 11.37
N ALA A 139 3.34 0.39 11.92
CA ALA A 139 3.92 0.28 13.25
C ALA A 139 3.96 1.68 13.89
N LEU A 140 4.27 1.74 15.16
CA LEU A 140 4.36 2.99 15.90
C LEU A 140 5.79 3.55 15.85
N PHE A 141 5.93 4.73 15.26
CA PHE A 141 7.10 5.57 15.41
C PHE A 141 7.01 6.31 16.75
N VAL A 142 8.06 6.22 17.56
CA VAL A 142 8.13 6.85 18.88
C VAL A 142 9.38 7.71 18.97
N ARG A 143 9.27 8.95 19.44
CA ARG A 143 10.41 9.82 19.75
C ARG A 143 11.20 9.19 20.90
N LYS A 144 12.31 8.57 20.56
CA LYS A 144 13.22 7.90 21.49
C LYS A 144 13.87 8.89 22.44
N ASP A 145 14.38 9.98 21.89
CA ASP A 145 15.00 11.08 22.64
C ASP A 145 14.08 11.67 23.71
N TRP A 146 12.80 11.87 23.38
CA TRP A 146 11.80 12.35 24.34
C TRP A 146 11.52 11.32 25.43
N ARG A 147 11.30 10.08 25.02
CA ARG A 147 11.02 8.98 25.93
C ARG A 147 12.13 8.77 26.95
N GLU A 148 13.38 8.71 26.47
CA GLU A 148 14.57 8.51 27.31
C GLU A 148 14.80 9.70 28.25
N LYS A 149 14.64 10.93 27.77
CA LYS A 149 14.75 12.13 28.60
C LYS A 149 13.76 12.13 29.77
N LEU A 150 12.51 11.65 29.54
CA LEU A 150 11.50 11.54 30.57
C LEU A 150 11.61 10.25 31.41
N GLY A 151 12.56 9.35 31.10
CA GLY A 151 12.75 8.09 31.82
C GLY A 151 11.60 7.10 31.63
N LEU A 152 10.86 7.17 30.52
CA LEU A 152 9.67 6.37 30.27
C LEU A 152 10.01 5.09 29.48
N PRO A 153 9.28 3.96 29.74
CA PRO A 153 9.44 2.73 28.97
C PRO A 153 8.85 2.82 27.56
N LEU A 154 9.22 1.87 26.71
CA LEU A 154 8.51 1.65 25.43
C LEU A 154 7.07 1.22 25.67
N PRO A 155 6.10 1.72 24.90
CA PRO A 155 4.72 1.32 25.03
C PRO A 155 4.55 -0.14 24.57
N LYS A 156 3.80 -0.93 25.35
CA LYS A 156 3.46 -2.34 25.07
C LYS A 156 1.94 -2.57 25.00
N SER A 157 1.15 -1.54 25.20
CA SER A 157 -0.31 -1.59 25.20
C SER A 157 -0.89 -0.24 24.79
N TRP A 158 -2.18 -0.19 24.53
CA TRP A 158 -2.89 1.07 24.32
C TRP A 158 -2.84 2.00 25.55
N ASP A 159 -2.88 1.44 26.76
CA ASP A 159 -2.77 2.21 28.00
C ASP A 159 -1.39 2.86 28.12
N ASP A 160 -0.33 2.14 27.74
CA ASP A 160 1.02 2.70 27.69
C ASP A 160 1.12 3.82 26.66
N ILE A 161 0.47 3.66 25.49
CA ILE A 161 0.43 4.71 24.45
C ILE A 161 -0.28 5.95 24.99
N GLN A 162 -1.41 5.82 25.70
CA GLN A 162 -2.09 6.96 26.31
C GLN A 162 -1.23 7.63 27.37
N THR A 163 -0.59 6.85 28.23
CA THR A 163 0.32 7.35 29.26
C THR A 163 1.49 8.13 28.65
N LEU A 164 2.12 7.56 27.63
CA LEU A 164 3.22 8.21 26.93
C LEU A 164 2.76 9.47 26.17
N ALA A 165 1.57 9.43 25.57
CA ALA A 165 1.00 10.58 24.88
C ALA A 165 0.74 11.75 25.85
N LYS A 166 0.20 11.48 27.04
CA LYS A 166 0.02 12.50 28.09
C LYS A 166 1.35 13.08 28.54
N ALA A 167 2.34 12.24 28.80
CA ALA A 167 3.67 12.69 29.22
C ALA A 167 4.32 13.57 28.14
N PHE A 168 4.28 13.17 26.88
CA PHE A 168 4.82 13.95 25.76
C PHE A 168 4.08 15.27 25.54
N THR A 169 2.82 15.40 25.98
CA THR A 169 2.05 16.63 25.87
C THR A 169 2.31 17.58 27.04
N THR A 170 2.59 17.06 28.25
CA THR A 170 2.53 17.87 29.47
C THR A 170 3.87 18.03 30.21
N GLN A 171 4.93 17.26 29.83
CA GLN A 171 6.19 17.22 30.56
C GLN A 171 7.38 17.84 29.81
N ASP A 172 7.12 18.74 28.86
CA ASP A 172 8.16 19.44 28.10
C ASP A 172 9.27 18.51 27.57
N PRO A 173 8.94 17.52 26.73
CA PRO A 173 9.88 16.50 26.30
C PRO A 173 11.01 17.06 25.42
N ASP A 174 10.78 18.16 24.70
CA ASP A 174 11.79 18.84 23.89
C ASP A 174 12.67 19.79 24.71
N GLY A 175 12.22 20.21 25.91
CA GLY A 175 12.99 21.01 26.87
C GLY A 175 13.07 22.49 26.51
N ASN A 176 12.08 22.98 25.79
CA ASN A 176 12.04 24.38 25.38
C ASN A 176 11.33 25.29 26.40
N GLY A 177 10.81 24.73 27.50
CA GLY A 177 10.11 25.44 28.59
C GLY A 177 8.66 25.80 28.24
N LYS A 178 8.07 25.20 27.19
CA LYS A 178 6.71 25.47 26.73
C LYS A 178 5.88 24.18 26.67
N ASN A 179 4.55 24.33 26.73
CA ASN A 179 3.60 23.24 26.48
C ASN A 179 3.09 23.34 25.04
N ASP A 180 3.95 23.08 24.08
CA ASP A 180 3.66 23.19 22.64
C ASP A 180 3.88 21.87 21.86
N THR A 181 4.04 20.76 22.59
CA THR A 181 4.18 19.42 22.07
C THR A 181 2.90 18.59 22.23
N TYR A 182 2.75 17.58 21.39
CA TYR A 182 1.62 16.64 21.37
C TYR A 182 2.13 15.20 21.38
N GLY A 183 1.42 14.32 22.08
CA GLY A 183 1.87 12.95 22.27
C GLY A 183 1.65 12.05 21.07
N PHE A 184 0.53 12.22 20.34
CA PHE A 184 0.13 11.25 19.33
C PHE A 184 -0.44 11.93 18.08
N ILE A 185 -0.08 11.42 16.90
CA ILE A 185 -0.57 11.91 15.61
C ILE A 185 -1.78 11.10 15.15
N VAL A 186 -2.86 11.79 14.79
CA VAL A 186 -4.08 11.19 14.25
C VAL A 186 -4.49 11.84 12.93
N PRO A 187 -4.38 11.17 11.78
CA PRO A 187 -4.90 11.66 10.51
C PRO A 187 -6.36 11.21 10.33
N ALA A 188 -7.30 11.90 10.96
CA ALA A 188 -8.71 11.51 11.03
C ALA A 188 -9.62 12.21 10.00
N SER A 189 -9.08 12.70 8.88
CA SER A 189 -9.87 13.32 7.81
C SER A 189 -10.87 12.34 7.19
N THR A 190 -12.02 12.85 6.75
CA THR A 190 -12.95 12.10 5.90
C THR A 190 -12.47 11.96 4.46
N THR A 191 -11.55 12.83 4.03
CA THR A 191 -11.01 12.83 2.66
C THR A 191 -10.48 11.45 2.30
N ARG A 192 -11.01 10.87 1.22
CA ARG A 192 -10.63 9.54 0.73
C ARG A 192 -10.69 8.43 1.80
N GLY A 193 -11.48 8.61 2.84
CA GLY A 193 -11.66 7.64 3.91
C GLY A 193 -10.46 7.49 4.86
N TYR A 194 -9.65 8.52 5.06
CA TYR A 194 -8.47 8.46 5.94
C TYR A 194 -8.76 7.99 7.36
N ALA A 195 -9.83 8.50 8.00
CA ALA A 195 -10.20 8.08 9.36
C ALA A 195 -10.44 6.57 9.44
N SER A 196 -11.12 5.98 8.46
CA SER A 196 -11.36 4.53 8.39
C SER A 196 -10.06 3.76 8.17
N TRP A 197 -9.23 4.22 7.25
CA TRP A 197 -7.94 3.62 6.95
C TRP A 197 -7.04 3.59 8.20
N PHE A 198 -6.92 4.70 8.92
CA PHE A 198 -6.12 4.81 10.12
C PHE A 198 -6.66 3.94 11.26
N MET A 199 -7.99 3.88 11.43
CA MET A 199 -8.63 3.12 12.49
C MET A 199 -8.66 1.60 12.25
N SER A 200 -8.41 1.13 11.03
CA SER A 200 -8.51 -0.31 10.69
C SER A 200 -7.72 -1.20 11.65
N SER A 201 -6.46 -0.85 11.92
CA SER A 201 -5.61 -1.62 12.83
C SER A 201 -6.16 -1.63 14.25
N PHE A 202 -6.60 -0.49 14.76
CA PHE A 202 -7.14 -0.38 16.12
C PHE A 202 -8.45 -1.17 16.29
N ILE A 203 -9.31 -1.16 15.27
CA ILE A 203 -10.53 -1.99 15.26
C ILE A 203 -10.17 -3.47 15.37
N TRP A 204 -9.24 -3.95 14.56
CA TRP A 204 -8.82 -5.36 14.58
C TRP A 204 -8.05 -5.74 15.86
N GLN A 205 -7.25 -4.83 16.40
CA GLN A 205 -6.57 -5.01 17.69
C GLN A 205 -7.54 -5.12 18.87
N ALA A 206 -8.72 -4.52 18.77
CA ALA A 206 -9.79 -4.70 19.73
C ALA A 206 -10.57 -6.01 19.52
N GLY A 207 -10.41 -6.68 18.38
CA GLY A 207 -11.16 -7.88 18.00
C GLY A 207 -12.42 -7.63 17.19
N GLY A 208 -12.64 -6.38 16.75
CA GLY A 208 -13.74 -5.99 15.85
C GLY A 208 -13.39 -6.14 14.36
N ASP A 209 -14.36 -5.87 13.51
CA ASP A 209 -14.17 -5.78 12.06
C ASP A 209 -15.19 -4.81 11.42
N PHE A 210 -14.99 -4.50 10.14
CA PHE A 210 -15.89 -3.66 9.35
C PHE A 210 -17.14 -4.42 8.88
N VAL A 211 -16.95 -5.67 8.47
CA VAL A 211 -17.98 -6.55 7.96
C VAL A 211 -17.74 -7.98 8.40
N SER A 212 -18.81 -8.75 8.53
CA SER A 212 -18.76 -10.21 8.72
C SER A 212 -19.02 -10.88 7.37
N ASP A 213 -18.18 -11.86 7.01
CA ASP A 213 -18.33 -12.66 5.78
C ASP A 213 -19.18 -13.90 6.05
N HIS A 214 -20.20 -14.08 5.22
CA HIS A 214 -21.13 -15.20 5.22
C HIS A 214 -21.06 -15.93 3.86
N ASN A 215 -19.90 -16.51 3.55
CA ASN A 215 -19.65 -17.23 2.29
C ASN A 215 -19.81 -16.32 1.05
N GLY A 216 -19.17 -15.15 1.07
CA GLY A 216 -19.19 -14.17 -0.02
C GLY A 216 -20.41 -13.24 -0.02
N LYS A 217 -21.24 -13.32 1.02
CA LYS A 217 -22.22 -12.32 1.40
C LYS A 217 -21.77 -11.68 2.72
N PHE A 218 -22.06 -10.40 2.90
CA PHE A 218 -21.50 -9.63 3.99
C PHE A 218 -22.58 -8.88 4.76
N SER A 219 -22.37 -8.70 6.05
CA SER A 219 -23.13 -7.78 6.88
C SER A 219 -22.20 -6.82 7.59
N ALA A 220 -22.63 -5.60 7.84
CA ALA A 220 -21.89 -4.65 8.66
C ALA A 220 -21.62 -5.23 10.07
N SER A 221 -20.47 -4.93 10.63
CA SER A 221 -20.05 -5.46 11.93
C SER A 221 -19.28 -4.42 12.78
N LEU A 222 -19.60 -3.14 12.58
CA LEU A 222 -18.97 -2.04 13.33
C LEU A 222 -19.68 -1.75 14.66
N ASN A 223 -20.96 -2.06 14.80
CA ASN A 223 -21.70 -1.82 16.04
C ASN A 223 -21.50 -2.96 17.04
N THR A 224 -20.28 -3.10 17.54
CA THR A 224 -19.89 -4.10 18.53
C THR A 224 -19.13 -3.44 19.70
N PRO A 225 -19.09 -4.08 20.89
CA PRO A 225 -18.31 -3.58 22.03
C PRO A 225 -16.83 -3.38 21.69
N GLU A 226 -16.25 -4.26 20.87
CA GLU A 226 -14.85 -4.22 20.44
C GLU A 226 -14.55 -2.97 19.61
N VAL A 227 -15.41 -2.67 18.63
CA VAL A 227 -15.26 -1.45 17.81
C VAL A 227 -15.50 -0.22 18.67
N ALA A 228 -16.49 -0.25 19.56
CA ALA A 228 -16.75 0.85 20.50
C ALA A 228 -15.54 1.11 21.41
N GLN A 229 -14.81 0.06 21.83
CA GLN A 229 -13.57 0.19 22.59
C GLN A 229 -12.48 0.91 21.77
N ALA A 230 -12.30 0.54 20.49
CA ALA A 230 -11.34 1.21 19.61
C ALA A 230 -11.69 2.69 19.37
N MET A 231 -12.97 3.00 19.17
CA MET A 231 -13.44 4.38 19.03
C MET A 231 -13.22 5.18 20.31
N THR A 232 -13.50 4.58 21.47
CA THR A 232 -13.30 5.22 22.79
C THR A 232 -11.82 5.53 23.01
N PHE A 233 -10.92 4.60 22.74
CA PHE A 233 -9.48 4.84 22.83
C PHE A 233 -9.06 6.08 22.04
N MET A 234 -9.40 6.12 20.76
CA MET A 234 -8.99 7.24 19.91
C MET A 234 -9.65 8.55 20.25
N ARG A 235 -10.96 8.54 20.55
CA ARG A 235 -11.69 9.73 20.98
C ARG A 235 -11.14 10.31 22.29
N THR A 236 -10.79 9.45 23.25
CA THR A 236 -10.17 9.88 24.51
C THR A 236 -8.87 10.65 24.25
N MET A 237 -8.01 10.12 23.39
CA MET A 237 -6.76 10.81 23.02
C MET A 237 -7.01 12.21 22.44
N MET A 238 -8.03 12.36 21.59
CA MET A 238 -8.39 13.64 20.98
C MET A 238 -9.04 14.59 21.98
N CYS A 239 -9.94 14.10 22.83
CA CYS A 239 -10.64 14.91 23.82
C CYS A 239 -9.73 15.39 24.96
N GLU A 240 -8.74 14.59 25.32
CA GLU A 240 -7.68 14.97 26.26
C GLU A 240 -6.63 15.91 25.63
N LYS A 241 -6.79 16.25 24.34
CA LYS A 241 -5.91 17.15 23.59
C LYS A 241 -4.44 16.70 23.54
N VAL A 242 -4.21 15.39 23.57
CA VAL A 242 -2.86 14.83 23.42
C VAL A 242 -2.47 14.56 21.96
N THR A 243 -3.38 14.88 21.03
CA THR A 243 -3.16 14.80 19.59
C THR A 243 -2.87 16.16 18.98
N GLN A 244 -2.18 16.18 17.84
CA GLN A 244 -1.88 17.42 17.14
C GLN A 244 -3.17 18.21 16.77
N PRO A 245 -3.11 19.54 16.70
CA PRO A 245 -4.24 20.36 16.26
C PRO A 245 -4.72 19.98 14.85
N GLY A 246 -6.02 20.10 14.63
CA GLY A 246 -6.62 19.84 13.32
C GLY A 246 -6.73 18.36 12.93
N ALA A 247 -6.53 17.43 13.84
CA ALA A 247 -6.54 15.97 13.60
C ALA A 247 -7.75 15.49 12.78
N ILE A 248 -8.96 15.99 13.06
CA ILE A 248 -10.20 15.61 12.37
C ILE A 248 -10.23 15.98 10.87
N ASN A 249 -9.40 16.92 10.44
CA ASN A 249 -9.30 17.35 9.04
C ASN A 249 -8.00 16.93 8.37
N ALA A 250 -7.09 16.30 9.12
CA ALA A 250 -5.74 15.98 8.64
C ALA A 250 -5.70 14.65 7.89
N THR A 251 -4.95 14.66 6.80
CA THR A 251 -4.45 13.46 6.11
C THR A 251 -3.02 13.15 6.58
N THR A 252 -2.45 12.03 6.14
CA THR A 252 -1.05 11.69 6.44
C THR A 252 -0.09 12.80 5.98
N ALA A 253 -0.33 13.41 4.83
CA ALA A 253 0.53 14.48 4.30
C ALA A 253 0.54 15.72 5.20
N ASP A 254 -0.60 16.03 5.82
CA ASP A 254 -0.74 17.22 6.69
C ASP A 254 -0.04 17.04 8.05
N VAL A 255 0.12 15.80 8.52
CA VAL A 255 0.68 15.51 9.85
C VAL A 255 2.17 15.17 9.87
N ILE A 256 2.74 14.79 8.74
CA ILE A 256 4.19 14.50 8.63
C ILE A 256 5.07 15.63 9.19
N PRO A 257 4.81 16.92 8.88
CA PRO A 257 5.60 18.02 9.42
C PRO A 257 5.63 18.06 10.95
N SER A 258 4.54 17.67 11.63
CA SER A 258 4.44 17.69 13.09
C SER A 258 5.43 16.73 13.77
N PHE A 259 5.64 15.53 13.22
CA PHE A 259 6.66 14.59 13.72
C PHE A 259 8.07 15.09 13.41
N ARG A 260 8.31 15.57 12.19
CA ARG A 260 9.61 16.05 11.74
C ARG A 260 10.10 17.27 12.51
N SER A 261 9.21 18.22 12.76
CA SER A 261 9.56 19.46 13.48
C SER A 261 9.71 19.28 14.99
N GLY A 262 9.42 18.09 15.52
CA GLY A 262 9.43 17.86 16.96
C GLY A 262 8.21 18.43 17.68
N GLN A 263 7.08 18.59 16.99
CA GLN A 263 5.80 18.96 17.64
C GLN A 263 5.02 17.76 18.14
N SER A 264 5.29 16.55 17.61
CA SER A 264 4.57 15.34 18.02
C SER A 264 5.50 14.19 18.31
N GLY A 265 5.15 13.38 19.32
CA GLY A 265 6.01 12.34 19.86
C GLY A 265 5.79 10.94 19.32
N MET A 266 4.58 10.62 18.86
CA MET A 266 4.27 9.28 18.31
C MET A 266 3.42 9.38 17.05
N PHE A 267 3.69 8.45 16.10
CA PHE A 267 2.95 8.34 14.85
C PHE A 267 2.81 6.89 14.42
N PHE A 268 1.58 6.38 14.31
CA PHE A 268 1.30 5.06 13.76
C PHE A 268 1.21 5.15 12.24
N SER A 269 2.20 4.60 11.55
CA SER A 269 2.31 4.74 10.09
C SER A 269 3.19 3.66 9.46
N GLY A 270 3.38 3.74 8.14
CA GLY A 270 4.11 2.77 7.33
C GLY A 270 5.62 3.06 7.21
N PRO A 271 6.40 2.08 6.71
CA PRO A 271 7.85 2.16 6.63
C PRO A 271 8.38 3.24 5.67
N TYR A 272 7.52 3.75 4.79
CA TYR A 272 7.86 4.84 3.85
C TYR A 272 8.25 6.15 4.52
N HIS A 273 8.04 6.27 5.85
CA HIS A 273 8.49 7.42 6.63
C HIS A 273 9.90 7.27 7.21
N ILE A 274 10.49 6.07 7.22
CA ILE A 274 11.82 5.86 7.83
C ILE A 274 12.84 6.81 7.21
N ALA A 275 13.00 6.79 5.89
CA ALA A 275 13.99 7.65 5.21
C ALA A 275 13.72 9.15 5.38
N LEU A 276 12.47 9.54 5.59
CA LEU A 276 12.09 10.91 5.84
C LEU A 276 12.43 11.34 7.26
N PHE A 277 12.13 10.48 8.24
CA PHE A 277 12.38 10.74 9.66
C PHE A 277 13.85 10.53 10.05
N ASP A 278 14.62 9.81 9.25
CA ASP A 278 16.08 9.75 9.38
C ASP A 278 16.77 11.12 9.15
N LYS A 279 16.12 11.99 8.37
CA LYS A 279 16.58 13.37 8.17
C LYS A 279 16.16 14.26 9.32
N ASP A 280 14.87 14.20 9.69
CA ASP A 280 14.26 14.99 10.75
C ASP A 280 13.18 14.13 11.44
N PRO A 281 13.26 13.87 12.72
CA PRO A 281 14.18 14.42 13.75
C PRO A 281 15.59 13.80 13.77
N GLY A 282 15.89 12.84 12.92
CA GLY A 282 17.19 12.15 12.87
C GLY A 282 17.08 10.67 13.27
N LYS A 283 17.90 9.83 12.64
CA LYS A 283 17.86 8.36 12.73
C LYS A 283 17.87 7.84 14.17
N ASP A 284 18.67 8.45 15.04
CA ASP A 284 18.87 8.00 16.42
C ASP A 284 17.83 8.54 17.40
N ASN A 285 16.96 9.45 16.96
CA ASN A 285 15.98 10.15 17.79
C ASN A 285 14.59 9.51 17.76
N PHE A 286 14.39 8.42 17.02
CA PHE A 286 13.14 7.68 17.03
C PHE A 286 13.37 6.18 16.90
N GLU A 287 12.37 5.43 17.30
CA GLU A 287 12.32 3.98 17.21
C GLU A 287 10.97 3.53 16.66
N VAL A 288 10.91 2.28 16.20
CA VAL A 288 9.70 1.69 15.61
C VAL A 288 9.32 0.45 16.42
N VAL A 289 8.10 0.43 16.91
CA VAL A 289 7.59 -0.67 17.74
C VAL A 289 6.20 -1.13 17.26
N PRO A 290 5.80 -2.39 17.51
CA PRO A 290 4.44 -2.84 17.28
C PRO A 290 3.46 -2.10 18.20
N VAL A 291 2.18 -2.07 17.81
CA VAL A 291 1.08 -1.64 18.68
C VAL A 291 0.30 -2.87 19.12
N VAL A 292 0.21 -3.07 20.42
CA VAL A 292 -0.51 -4.18 21.02
C VAL A 292 -1.83 -3.67 21.61
N GLY A 293 -2.94 -4.11 21.04
CA GLY A 293 -4.26 -3.82 21.55
C GLY A 293 -4.82 -4.95 22.42
N PRO A 294 -6.06 -4.83 22.88
CA PRO A 294 -6.67 -5.77 23.83
C PRO A 294 -6.75 -7.23 23.35
N LYS A 295 -6.74 -7.46 22.02
CA LYS A 295 -6.84 -8.79 21.41
C LYS A 295 -5.65 -9.15 20.50
N GLY A 296 -4.61 -8.33 20.46
CA GLY A 296 -3.40 -8.63 19.72
C GLY A 296 -2.79 -7.47 18.95
N GLU A 297 -1.90 -7.79 18.04
CA GLU A 297 -1.06 -6.84 17.28
C GLU A 297 -1.54 -6.65 15.83
N ALA A 298 -2.79 -7.00 15.52
CA ALA A 298 -3.29 -6.89 14.14
C ALA A 298 -3.01 -5.52 13.54
N THR A 299 -2.50 -5.51 12.32
CA THR A 299 -2.13 -4.27 11.65
C THR A 299 -2.58 -4.28 10.19
N LEU A 300 -2.92 -3.10 9.66
CA LEU A 300 -3.31 -2.97 8.27
C LEU A 300 -2.16 -3.39 7.36
N ALA A 301 -2.40 -4.42 6.56
CA ALA A 301 -1.56 -4.79 5.45
C ALA A 301 -2.07 -4.09 4.18
N GLU A 302 -1.16 -3.53 3.46
CA GLU A 302 -1.39 -2.95 2.15
C GLU A 302 -0.27 -3.36 1.20
N GLY A 303 -0.36 -2.93 -0.04
CA GLY A 303 0.68 -3.18 -1.00
C GLY A 303 0.31 -2.69 -2.38
N THR A 304 1.25 -2.80 -3.28
CA THR A 304 1.04 -2.54 -4.69
C THR A 304 0.81 -3.85 -5.41
N THR A 305 -0.25 -3.89 -6.17
CA THR A 305 -0.61 -4.97 -7.07
C THR A 305 -0.43 -4.52 -8.51
N VAL A 306 0.14 -5.36 -9.35
CA VAL A 306 0.10 -5.17 -10.80
C VAL A 306 -1.07 -5.95 -11.36
N PHE A 307 -1.93 -5.25 -12.08
CA PHE A 307 -3.07 -5.81 -12.78
C PHE A 307 -2.74 -5.94 -14.26
N MET A 308 -2.87 -7.15 -14.81
CA MET A 308 -2.77 -7.40 -16.25
C MET A 308 -4.12 -7.09 -16.89
N MET A 309 -4.13 -6.25 -17.93
CA MET A 309 -5.40 -5.86 -18.55
C MET A 309 -5.87 -6.91 -19.55
N LYS A 310 -7.15 -7.31 -19.47
CA LYS A 310 -7.75 -8.27 -20.42
C LYS A 310 -7.62 -7.83 -21.89
N SER A 311 -7.64 -6.51 -22.13
CA SER A 311 -7.55 -5.93 -23.47
C SER A 311 -6.14 -5.91 -24.06
N SER A 312 -5.09 -6.15 -23.24
CA SER A 312 -3.69 -6.16 -23.71
C SER A 312 -3.49 -7.16 -24.84
N LYS A 313 -2.76 -6.74 -25.86
CA LYS A 313 -2.29 -7.59 -26.96
C LYS A 313 -0.87 -8.12 -26.73
N GLN A 314 -0.21 -7.65 -25.66
CA GLN A 314 1.17 -7.97 -25.31
C GLN A 314 1.23 -8.88 -24.07
N LYS A 315 0.31 -9.84 -23.94
CA LYS A 315 0.13 -10.63 -22.72
C LYS A 315 1.38 -11.37 -22.25
N GLU A 316 2.11 -11.96 -23.19
CA GLU A 316 3.34 -12.67 -22.87
C GLU A 316 4.44 -11.74 -22.38
N ALA A 317 4.64 -10.60 -23.04
CA ALA A 317 5.61 -9.59 -22.60
C ALA A 317 5.21 -9.00 -21.25
N ALA A 318 3.91 -8.73 -21.04
CA ALA A 318 3.37 -8.27 -19.77
C ALA A 318 3.64 -9.28 -18.64
N ARG A 319 3.44 -10.58 -18.90
CA ARG A 319 3.72 -11.65 -17.93
C ARG A 319 5.21 -11.70 -17.57
N GLN A 320 6.11 -11.64 -18.57
CA GLN A 320 7.56 -11.62 -18.33
C GLN A 320 7.99 -10.43 -17.48
N PHE A 321 7.38 -9.25 -17.70
CA PHE A 321 7.68 -8.08 -16.86
C PHE A 321 7.19 -8.26 -15.41
N VAL A 322 6.00 -8.81 -15.23
CA VAL A 322 5.46 -9.13 -13.90
C VAL A 322 6.36 -10.15 -13.18
N GLU A 323 6.78 -11.20 -13.86
CA GLU A 323 7.70 -12.22 -13.32
C GLU A 323 9.07 -11.63 -12.93
N PHE A 324 9.58 -10.69 -13.73
CA PHE A 324 10.79 -9.95 -13.36
C PHE A 324 10.58 -9.12 -12.10
N MET A 325 9.46 -8.37 -11.98
CA MET A 325 9.17 -7.51 -10.83
C MET A 325 9.07 -8.28 -9.51
N ILE A 326 8.61 -9.53 -9.54
CA ILE A 326 8.51 -10.39 -8.35
C ILE A 326 9.74 -11.25 -8.10
N SER A 327 10.70 -11.28 -9.03
CA SER A 327 11.97 -11.99 -8.83
C SER A 327 12.81 -11.35 -7.72
N PRO A 328 13.75 -12.07 -7.09
CA PRO A 328 14.65 -11.46 -6.11
C PRO A 328 15.35 -10.20 -6.63
N GLU A 329 15.84 -10.22 -7.87
CA GLU A 329 16.51 -9.07 -8.50
C GLU A 329 15.56 -7.87 -8.67
N GLY A 330 14.37 -8.09 -9.22
CA GLY A 330 13.36 -7.02 -9.38
C GLY A 330 12.93 -6.44 -8.04
N GLN A 331 12.71 -7.28 -7.04
CA GLN A 331 12.36 -6.86 -5.69
C GLN A 331 13.48 -6.02 -5.03
N GLU A 332 14.74 -6.43 -5.14
CA GLU A 332 15.87 -5.68 -4.61
C GLU A 332 16.06 -4.32 -5.29
N ILE A 333 15.88 -4.24 -6.61
CA ILE A 333 15.86 -2.96 -7.35
C ILE A 333 14.70 -2.11 -6.84
N GLY A 334 13.51 -2.67 -6.77
CA GLY A 334 12.30 -1.98 -6.28
C GLY A 334 12.43 -1.48 -4.85
N MET A 335 13.15 -2.18 -3.99
CA MET A 335 13.53 -1.75 -2.64
C MET A 335 14.59 -0.64 -2.64
N GLY A 336 15.14 -0.29 -3.80
CA GLY A 336 16.15 0.75 -3.91
C GLY A 336 17.52 0.33 -3.40
N LYS A 337 17.90 -0.96 -3.48
CA LYS A 337 19.20 -1.47 -3.06
C LYS A 337 20.32 -0.67 -3.70
N GLY A 338 21.15 -0.04 -2.86
CA GLY A 338 22.24 0.84 -3.32
C GLY A 338 21.80 2.21 -3.87
N SER A 339 20.52 2.55 -3.78
CA SER A 339 19.94 3.81 -4.22
C SER A 339 19.62 4.74 -3.03
N LYS A 340 19.53 6.04 -3.31
CA LYS A 340 19.05 7.05 -2.35
C LYS A 340 17.58 7.45 -2.59
N HIS A 341 16.95 6.84 -3.60
CA HIS A 341 15.57 7.14 -3.97
C HIS A 341 14.56 6.42 -3.07
N ILE A 342 13.35 6.94 -3.02
CA ILE A 342 12.25 6.34 -2.26
C ILE A 342 11.86 5.01 -2.91
N PRO A 343 11.90 3.89 -2.17
CA PRO A 343 11.55 2.57 -2.68
C PRO A 343 10.12 2.50 -3.26
N VAL A 344 9.94 1.74 -4.32
CA VAL A 344 8.62 1.33 -4.83
C VAL A 344 8.17 0.00 -4.22
N VAL A 345 9.11 -0.90 -3.94
CA VAL A 345 8.90 -2.07 -3.09
C VAL A 345 9.30 -1.71 -1.66
N ARG A 346 8.36 -1.61 -0.76
CA ARG A 346 8.63 -1.25 0.64
C ARG A 346 9.04 -2.46 1.45
N LEU A 347 8.21 -3.50 1.40
CA LEU A 347 8.54 -4.83 1.90
C LEU A 347 8.46 -5.79 0.71
N PRO A 348 9.42 -6.72 0.57
CA PRO A 348 9.39 -7.68 -0.52
C PRO A 348 8.24 -8.64 -0.35
N VAL A 349 7.63 -9.03 -1.47
CA VAL A 349 6.64 -10.09 -1.52
C VAL A 349 7.27 -11.46 -1.74
N ASN A 350 8.53 -11.51 -2.18
CA ASN A 350 9.30 -12.72 -2.44
C ASN A 350 10.07 -13.18 -1.19
N LYS A 351 9.87 -14.42 -0.77
CA LYS A 351 10.49 -15.04 0.42
C LYS A 351 12.01 -15.12 0.38
N ASN A 352 12.60 -15.10 -0.83
CA ASN A 352 14.04 -15.22 -1.02
C ASN A 352 14.77 -13.88 -0.93
N VAL A 353 14.06 -12.79 -0.64
CA VAL A 353 14.65 -11.46 -0.44
C VAL A 353 14.79 -11.16 1.05
N ASP A 354 16.01 -10.95 1.50
CA ASP A 354 16.29 -10.59 2.88
C ASP A 354 16.22 -9.07 3.08
N VAL A 355 15.17 -8.63 3.78
CA VAL A 355 14.93 -7.22 4.12
C VAL A 355 16.13 -6.61 4.85
N LYS A 356 16.75 -7.37 5.77
CA LYS A 356 17.90 -6.90 6.54
C LYS A 356 19.13 -6.69 5.66
N ALA A 357 19.39 -7.63 4.74
CA ALA A 357 20.53 -7.50 3.83
C ALA A 357 20.39 -6.30 2.89
N VAL A 358 19.15 -5.94 2.49
CA VAL A 358 18.91 -4.79 1.60
C VAL A 358 18.98 -3.46 2.35
N TYR A 359 18.25 -3.31 3.45
CA TYR A 359 18.14 -2.02 4.16
C TYR A 359 19.19 -1.82 5.27
N GLN A 360 19.75 -2.91 5.82
CA GLN A 360 20.71 -2.89 6.94
C GLN A 360 20.19 -2.11 8.16
N ASP A 361 18.88 -2.23 8.45
CA ASP A 361 18.18 -1.45 9.45
C ASP A 361 17.05 -2.29 10.09
N ALA A 362 17.19 -2.53 11.41
CA ALA A 362 16.25 -3.35 12.18
C ALA A 362 14.81 -2.81 12.19
N ARG A 363 14.61 -1.53 11.96
CA ARG A 363 13.26 -0.94 11.90
C ARG A 363 12.45 -1.53 10.75
N TRP A 364 13.08 -1.84 9.61
CA TRP A 364 12.46 -2.53 8.49
C TRP A 364 12.08 -3.98 8.81
N GLU A 365 12.91 -4.67 9.62
CA GLU A 365 12.60 -6.03 10.09
C GLU A 365 11.33 -6.04 10.95
N THR A 366 11.12 -5.00 11.78
CA THR A 366 9.88 -4.84 12.57
C THR A 366 8.65 -4.80 11.67
N PHE A 367 8.69 -4.00 10.60
CA PHE A 367 7.58 -3.95 9.64
C PHE A 367 7.39 -5.28 8.90
N ALA A 368 8.47 -5.93 8.45
CA ALA A 368 8.38 -7.21 7.75
C ALA A 368 7.77 -8.30 8.64
N LYS A 369 8.19 -8.38 9.91
CA LYS A 369 7.64 -9.33 10.89
C LYS A 369 6.14 -9.07 11.10
N LEU A 370 5.75 -7.82 11.38
CA LEU A 370 4.35 -7.44 11.56
C LEU A 370 3.50 -7.78 10.33
N TYR A 371 4.00 -7.52 9.13
CA TYR A 371 3.30 -7.87 7.89
C TYR A 371 3.04 -9.38 7.80
N ASN A 372 4.06 -10.18 8.03
CA ASN A 372 3.97 -11.63 7.86
C ASN A 372 3.13 -12.32 8.94
N GLU A 373 3.18 -11.82 10.18
CA GLU A 373 2.55 -12.47 11.33
C GLU A 373 1.17 -11.87 11.67
N GLN A 374 0.97 -10.57 11.45
CA GLN A 374 -0.17 -9.81 11.97
C GLN A 374 -0.90 -8.98 10.91
N GLY A 375 -0.41 -9.00 9.67
CA GLY A 375 -0.97 -8.19 8.59
C GLY A 375 -2.38 -8.64 8.18
N ARG A 376 -3.32 -7.70 8.16
CA ARG A 376 -4.70 -7.91 7.69
C ARG A 376 -5.02 -6.93 6.57
N TYR A 377 -5.56 -7.43 5.47
CA TYR A 377 -6.10 -6.61 4.40
C TYR A 377 -7.53 -6.19 4.70
N VAL A 378 -7.94 -5.05 4.14
CA VAL A 378 -9.35 -4.65 4.16
C VAL A 378 -10.22 -5.72 3.52
N PRO A 379 -11.51 -5.82 3.90
CA PRO A 379 -12.42 -6.81 3.34
C PRO A 379 -12.45 -6.78 1.81
N GLN A 380 -12.31 -7.93 1.18
CA GLN A 380 -12.33 -8.09 -0.27
C GLN A 380 -13.78 -8.14 -0.79
N ILE A 381 -14.53 -7.07 -0.57
CA ILE A 381 -15.87 -6.87 -1.14
C ILE A 381 -15.77 -6.26 -2.54
N PRO A 382 -16.83 -6.31 -3.37
CA PRO A 382 -16.78 -5.80 -4.73
C PRO A 382 -16.30 -4.36 -4.87
N ASN A 383 -16.71 -3.47 -3.96
CA ASN A 383 -16.19 -2.09 -3.92
C ASN A 383 -16.02 -1.61 -2.47
N TRP A 384 -14.78 -1.62 -2.00
CA TRP A 384 -14.44 -1.16 -0.67
C TRP A 384 -14.56 0.36 -0.48
N THR A 385 -14.34 1.14 -1.53
CA THR A 385 -14.26 2.61 -1.45
C THR A 385 -15.47 3.27 -0.79
N PRO A 386 -16.74 2.99 -1.18
CA PRO A 386 -17.90 3.61 -0.53
C PRO A 386 -18.07 3.14 0.92
N VAL A 387 -17.79 1.88 1.25
CA VAL A 387 -17.84 1.37 2.62
C VAL A 387 -16.81 2.07 3.51
N ARG A 388 -15.59 2.18 3.03
CA ARG A 388 -14.52 2.92 3.68
C ARG A 388 -14.91 4.39 3.94
N GLN A 389 -15.56 5.04 2.97
CA GLN A 389 -15.97 6.43 3.11
C GLN A 389 -17.07 6.59 4.16
N VAL A 390 -18.09 5.73 4.13
CA VAL A 390 -19.16 5.72 5.14
C VAL A 390 -18.61 5.54 6.55
N ALA A 391 -17.66 4.62 6.74
CA ALA A 391 -17.00 4.41 8.03
C ALA A 391 -16.20 5.63 8.45
N ALA A 392 -15.40 6.22 7.55
CA ALA A 392 -14.61 7.40 7.85
C ALA A 392 -15.45 8.62 8.27
N ASP A 393 -16.56 8.85 7.58
CA ASP A 393 -17.49 9.94 7.92
C ASP A 393 -18.09 9.75 9.30
N GLY A 394 -18.40 8.50 9.68
CA GLY A 394 -18.92 8.17 10.99
C GLY A 394 -17.87 8.31 12.09
N PHE A 395 -16.68 7.77 11.89
CA PHE A 395 -15.58 7.86 12.85
C PHE A 395 -15.16 9.32 13.08
N ASN A 396 -15.09 10.11 12.04
CA ASN A 396 -14.79 11.54 12.15
C ASN A 396 -15.82 12.26 13.05
N ARG A 397 -17.13 11.98 12.92
CA ARG A 397 -18.16 12.54 13.81
C ARG A 397 -17.96 12.10 15.26
N ILE A 398 -17.66 10.81 15.51
CA ILE A 398 -17.37 10.32 16.87
C ILE A 398 -16.19 11.08 17.48
N PHE A 399 -15.16 11.36 16.70
CA PHE A 399 -13.96 12.05 17.17
C PHE A 399 -14.16 13.55 17.35
N ALA A 400 -15.04 14.17 16.57
CA ALA A 400 -15.32 15.59 16.65
C ALA A 400 -16.16 15.98 17.89
N ASP A 401 -16.91 15.04 18.46
CA ASP A 401 -17.78 15.29 19.63
C ASP A 401 -17.44 14.35 20.78
N CYS A 402 -16.82 14.91 21.82
CA CYS A 402 -16.44 14.18 23.03
C CYS A 402 -17.62 13.58 23.81
N ASN A 403 -18.83 14.06 23.57
CA ASN A 403 -20.05 13.63 24.26
C ASN A 403 -20.96 12.76 23.40
N SER A 404 -20.59 12.50 22.14
CA SER A 404 -21.41 11.66 21.26
C SER A 404 -21.63 10.25 21.81
N ASP A 405 -22.81 9.70 21.59
CA ASP A 405 -23.09 8.28 21.87
C ASP A 405 -22.43 7.41 20.80
N ILE A 406 -21.29 6.78 21.13
CA ILE A 406 -20.52 5.93 20.23
C ILE A 406 -21.38 4.79 19.68
N SER A 407 -22.20 4.14 20.53
CA SER A 407 -23.03 3.00 20.11
C SER A 407 -24.10 3.44 19.10
N ALA A 408 -24.74 4.57 19.34
CA ALA A 408 -25.73 5.12 18.40
C ALA A 408 -25.10 5.51 17.06
N GLU A 409 -23.89 6.11 17.07
CA GLU A 409 -23.14 6.42 15.84
C GLU A 409 -22.72 5.15 15.10
N LEU A 410 -22.17 4.14 15.78
CA LEU A 410 -21.78 2.87 15.17
C LEU A 410 -22.97 2.13 14.54
N LYS A 411 -24.15 2.15 15.22
CA LYS A 411 -25.39 1.61 14.64
C LYS A 411 -25.80 2.34 13.37
N THR A 412 -25.62 3.66 13.34
CA THR A 412 -25.90 4.48 12.15
C THR A 412 -24.94 4.13 11.00
N ILE A 413 -23.66 3.92 11.32
CA ILE A 413 -22.64 3.51 10.34
C ILE A 413 -23.00 2.13 9.76
N ASP A 414 -23.35 1.15 10.61
CA ASP A 414 -23.75 -0.21 10.17
C ASP A 414 -24.92 -0.17 9.19
N GLY A 415 -25.95 0.65 9.47
CA GLY A 415 -27.07 0.82 8.56
C GLY A 415 -26.64 1.34 7.17
N LYS A 416 -25.73 2.28 7.13
CA LYS A 416 -25.19 2.83 5.87
C LYS A 416 -24.26 1.85 5.15
N VAL A 417 -23.43 1.10 5.88
CA VAL A 417 -22.57 0.05 5.30
C VAL A 417 -23.42 -1.06 4.69
N ASN A 418 -24.47 -1.51 5.38
CA ASN A 418 -25.41 -2.51 4.85
C ASN A 418 -26.10 -2.02 3.57
N ALA A 419 -26.48 -0.74 3.52
CA ALA A 419 -27.05 -0.15 2.30
C ALA A 419 -26.06 -0.15 1.12
N GLU A 420 -24.77 0.07 1.39
CA GLU A 420 -23.73 -0.04 0.34
C GLU A 420 -23.50 -1.48 -0.09
N LEU A 421 -23.51 -2.45 0.85
CA LEU A 421 -23.42 -3.87 0.53
C LEU A 421 -24.62 -4.36 -0.30
N GLU A 422 -25.83 -3.84 -0.03
CA GLU A 422 -27.04 -4.12 -0.81
C GLU A 422 -26.91 -3.60 -2.24
N LYS A 423 -26.47 -2.34 -2.44
CA LYS A 423 -26.19 -1.78 -3.76
C LYS A 423 -25.20 -2.62 -4.58
N GLN A 424 -24.27 -3.26 -3.91
CA GLN A 424 -23.27 -4.14 -4.50
C GLN A 424 -23.76 -5.58 -4.69
N ASN A 425 -25.01 -5.88 -4.32
CA ASN A 425 -25.61 -7.22 -4.37
C ASN A 425 -24.87 -8.29 -3.54
N VAL A 426 -24.20 -7.88 -2.45
CA VAL A 426 -23.45 -8.77 -1.56
C VAL A 426 -23.92 -8.70 -0.11
N LEU A 427 -25.03 -8.04 0.20
CA LEU A 427 -25.59 -8.06 1.55
C LEU A 427 -26.06 -9.46 1.89
N ALA A 428 -25.67 -9.96 3.09
CA ALA A 428 -26.22 -11.16 3.70
C ALA A 428 -27.70 -10.92 4.11
N LYS A 429 -28.57 -11.88 3.80
CA LYS A 429 -30.00 -11.84 4.15
C LYS A 429 -30.26 -12.48 5.50
#